data_d3cebf91c9c9851d1974561254f3f84b
#
_entry.id   d3cebf91c9c9851d1974561254f3f84b
#
_cell.length_a   1.000
_cell.length_b   1.000
_cell.length_c   1.000
_cell.angle_alpha   90.00
_cell.angle_beta   90.00
_cell.angle_gamma   90.00
#
_symmetry.space_group_name_H-M   'P 1'
#
loop_
_entity.id
_entity.type
_entity.pdbx_description
1 polymer ?
#
loop_
_entity_poly.entity_id
_entity_poly.type
_entity_poly.pdbx_seq_one_letter_code
_entity_poly.pdbx_strand_id
1 'polypeptide(L)'
;MERHSASVAAEPGPVFVTPQLFERIVASPRALVAIDTPRGPEVLAQFRHFAVRSGSSIYAWSEADGISSLREGGMVVPGSARLPEALRFIQSSPQFGVYLFHELAPLLRFSPLRVQVLAFLRQIGRGRNSGSNVRKVVLIDSRVSFSEGVDDLMERFTDNPGGGRRLRLRDGRWVVR
;
A
#
# COMPACT_ATOMS: atom_id res chain seq x y z
N MET A 1 23.88 -33.88 -30.94
CA MET A 1 22.50 -33.42 -31.15
C MET A 1 22.03 -32.76 -29.88
N GLU A 2 22.48 -31.51 -29.66
CA GLU A 2 22.21 -30.72 -28.45
C GLU A 2 20.91 -29.95 -28.64
N ARG A 3 19.96 -30.22 -27.76
CA ARG A 3 18.71 -29.45 -27.71
C ARG A 3 18.95 -28.24 -26.83
N HIS A 4 19.07 -27.09 -27.45
CA HIS A 4 19.01 -25.81 -26.76
C HIS A 4 17.60 -25.64 -26.19
N SER A 5 17.47 -25.76 -24.88
CA SER A 5 16.28 -25.29 -24.15
C SER A 5 16.32 -23.79 -24.13
N ALA A 6 15.53 -23.18 -25.01
CA ALA A 6 15.26 -21.75 -24.93
C ALA A 6 14.49 -21.48 -23.62
N SER A 7 15.15 -20.79 -22.71
CA SER A 7 14.53 -20.21 -21.53
C SER A 7 13.49 -19.20 -22.01
N VAL A 8 12.22 -19.55 -21.90
CA VAL A 8 11.12 -18.61 -22.10
C VAL A 8 11.23 -17.57 -20.98
N ALA A 9 11.70 -16.40 -21.32
CA ALA A 9 11.64 -15.25 -20.43
C ALA A 9 10.15 -15.03 -20.07
N ALA A 10 9.83 -15.12 -18.80
CA ALA A 10 8.47 -14.84 -18.32
C ALA A 10 8.13 -13.41 -18.71
N GLU A 11 7.04 -13.23 -19.45
CA GLU A 11 6.53 -11.92 -19.79
C GLU A 11 6.26 -11.13 -18.51
N PRO A 12 6.59 -9.83 -18.46
CA PRO A 12 6.27 -9.01 -17.31
C PRO A 12 4.75 -9.02 -17.11
N GLY A 13 4.33 -9.55 -15.98
CA GLY A 13 2.93 -9.60 -15.61
C GLY A 13 2.31 -8.19 -15.59
N PRO A 14 0.97 -8.10 -15.62
CA PRO A 14 0.26 -6.84 -15.76
C PRO A 14 0.70 -5.83 -14.70
N VAL A 15 0.85 -4.57 -15.13
CA VAL A 15 1.13 -3.43 -14.26
C VAL A 15 0.04 -3.34 -13.19
N PHE A 16 0.40 -3.54 -11.95
CA PHE A 16 -0.55 -3.61 -10.84
C PHE A 16 -1.10 -2.24 -10.44
N VAL A 17 -0.23 -1.22 -10.37
CA VAL A 17 -0.66 0.15 -10.07
C VAL A 17 -1.14 0.82 -11.34
N THR A 18 -2.43 0.80 -11.53
CA THR A 18 -3.13 1.49 -12.61
C THR A 18 -3.75 2.79 -12.09
N PRO A 19 -4.09 3.75 -12.97
CA PRO A 19 -4.90 4.91 -12.59
C PRO A 19 -6.19 4.51 -11.86
N GLN A 20 -6.84 3.44 -12.30
CA GLN A 20 -8.07 2.93 -11.68
C GLN A 20 -7.83 2.42 -10.25
N LEU A 21 -6.72 1.76 -9.97
CA LEU A 21 -6.38 1.35 -8.60
C LEU A 21 -6.16 2.59 -7.72
N PHE A 22 -5.43 3.58 -8.20
CA PHE A 22 -5.21 4.82 -7.47
C PHE A 22 -6.52 5.55 -7.17
N GLU A 23 -7.40 5.69 -8.16
CA GLU A 23 -8.73 6.27 -7.97
C GLU A 23 -9.56 5.51 -6.93
N ARG A 24 -9.53 4.18 -6.95
CA ARG A 24 -10.21 3.34 -5.95
C ARG A 24 -9.64 3.54 -4.55
N ILE A 25 -8.32 3.66 -4.40
CA ILE A 25 -7.67 3.98 -3.12
C ILE A 25 -8.15 5.34 -2.61
N VAL A 26 -8.15 6.34 -3.46
CA VAL A 26 -8.58 7.71 -3.10
C VAL A 26 -10.07 7.76 -2.77
N ALA A 27 -10.90 7.07 -3.55
CA ALA A 27 -12.35 7.01 -3.36
C ALA A 27 -12.79 6.14 -2.17
N SER A 28 -11.91 5.29 -1.64
CA SER A 28 -12.22 4.48 -0.47
C SER A 28 -12.74 5.33 0.69
N PRO A 29 -13.80 4.94 1.39
CA PRO A 29 -14.23 5.60 2.63
C PRO A 29 -13.23 5.37 3.78
N ARG A 30 -12.34 4.41 3.64
CA ARG A 30 -11.34 4.06 4.64
C ARG A 30 -10.07 4.89 4.47
N ALA A 31 -9.51 5.36 5.59
CA ALA A 31 -8.23 6.07 5.60
C ALA A 31 -7.04 5.11 5.53
N LEU A 32 -7.21 3.87 6.01
CA LEU A 32 -6.23 2.80 5.91
C LEU A 32 -6.55 1.89 4.74
N VAL A 33 -5.53 1.60 3.96
CA VAL A 33 -5.58 0.68 2.81
C VAL A 33 -4.45 -0.31 2.92
N ALA A 34 -4.72 -1.57 2.66
CA ALA A 34 -3.72 -2.63 2.56
C ALA A 34 -3.59 -3.11 1.12
N ILE A 35 -2.37 -3.22 0.65
CA ILE A 35 -2.03 -3.89 -0.61
C ILE A 35 -1.23 -5.15 -0.29
N ASP A 36 -1.89 -6.30 -0.40
CA ASP A 36 -1.25 -7.59 -0.17
C ASP A 36 -0.56 -8.04 -1.46
N THR A 37 0.76 -7.94 -1.49
CA THR A 37 1.58 -8.33 -2.65
C THR A 37 2.97 -8.79 -2.23
N PRO A 38 3.50 -9.86 -2.82
CA PRO A 38 4.91 -10.23 -2.66
C PRO A 38 5.87 -9.33 -3.43
N ARG A 39 5.34 -8.40 -4.27
CA ARG A 39 6.10 -7.52 -5.15
C ARG A 39 6.10 -6.06 -4.66
N GLY A 40 6.26 -5.87 -3.35
CA GLY A 40 6.24 -4.54 -2.72
C GLY A 40 7.14 -3.50 -3.39
N PRO A 41 8.45 -3.80 -3.64
CA PRO A 41 9.35 -2.86 -4.30
C PRO A 41 8.89 -2.46 -5.71
N GLU A 42 8.32 -3.40 -6.48
CA GLU A 42 7.79 -3.12 -7.81
C GLU A 42 6.56 -2.20 -7.73
N VAL A 43 5.67 -2.45 -6.78
CA VAL A 43 4.50 -1.59 -6.54
C VAL A 43 4.92 -0.19 -6.14
N LEU A 44 5.93 -0.03 -5.29
CA LEU A 44 6.49 1.29 -4.95
C LEU A 44 7.07 2.01 -6.17
N ALA A 45 7.79 1.30 -7.03
CA ALA A 45 8.33 1.87 -8.27
C ALA A 45 7.20 2.32 -9.21
N GLN A 46 6.13 1.56 -9.30
CA GLN A 46 4.95 1.91 -10.09
C GLN A 46 4.22 3.14 -9.53
N PHE A 47 4.08 3.26 -8.20
CA PHE A 47 3.54 4.47 -7.56
C PHE A 47 4.41 5.69 -7.84
N ARG A 48 5.73 5.55 -7.83
CA ARG A 48 6.65 6.63 -8.19
C ARG A 48 6.43 7.08 -9.63
N HIS A 49 6.39 6.13 -10.56
CA HIS A 49 6.13 6.42 -11.96
C HIS A 49 4.78 7.12 -12.16
N PHE A 50 3.76 6.65 -11.48
CA PHE A 50 2.44 7.27 -11.51
C PHE A 50 2.45 8.69 -10.93
N ALA A 51 3.11 8.92 -9.78
CA ALA A 51 3.21 10.24 -9.15
C ALA A 51 3.88 11.28 -10.06
N VAL A 52 4.97 10.89 -10.73
CA VAL A 52 5.68 11.77 -11.67
C VAL A 52 4.79 12.14 -12.86
N ARG A 53 4.07 11.18 -13.43
CA ARG A 53 3.23 11.42 -14.61
C ARG A 53 1.94 12.17 -14.32
N SER A 54 1.29 11.89 -13.19
CA SER A 54 -0.01 12.47 -12.83
C SER A 54 0.09 13.76 -12.03
N GLY A 55 1.27 14.04 -11.45
CA GLY A 55 1.45 15.14 -10.50
C GLY A 55 0.78 14.90 -9.14
N SER A 56 0.30 13.67 -8.87
CA SER A 56 -0.39 13.33 -7.64
C SER A 56 0.53 13.41 -6.41
N SER A 57 -0.02 13.83 -5.27
CA SER A 57 0.69 13.94 -4.00
C SER A 57 0.79 12.56 -3.35
N ILE A 58 1.84 11.83 -3.71
CA ILE A 58 2.16 10.51 -3.20
C ILE A 58 3.51 10.58 -2.49
N TYR A 59 3.56 10.02 -1.29
CA TYR A 59 4.73 10.00 -0.41
C TYR A 59 5.04 8.57 -0.03
N ALA A 60 6.32 8.29 0.23
CA ALA A 60 6.76 7.04 0.83
C ALA A 60 7.53 7.32 2.11
N TRP A 61 7.39 6.43 3.08
CA TRP A 61 8.16 6.49 4.30
C TRP A 61 9.27 5.43 4.30
N SER A 62 10.45 5.82 4.78
CA SER A 62 11.55 4.91 5.10
C SER A 62 12.19 5.31 6.44
N GLU A 63 12.86 4.37 7.11
CA GLU A 63 13.60 4.67 8.33
C GLU A 63 14.78 5.62 8.09
N ALA A 64 15.35 5.60 6.88
CA ALA A 64 16.50 6.42 6.54
C ALA A 64 16.12 7.89 6.30
N ASP A 65 15.05 8.12 5.53
CA ASP A 65 14.73 9.45 5.02
C ASP A 65 13.47 10.05 5.67
N GLY A 66 12.64 9.22 6.29
CA GLY A 66 11.31 9.62 6.74
C GLY A 66 10.32 9.70 5.57
N ILE A 67 9.34 10.58 5.67
CA ILE A 67 8.34 10.82 4.63
C ILE A 67 8.98 11.63 3.50
N SER A 68 9.02 11.07 2.31
CA SER A 68 9.55 11.71 1.11
C SER A 68 8.53 11.70 -0.02
N SER A 69 8.49 12.78 -0.81
CA SER A 69 7.66 12.84 -2.01
C SER A 69 8.18 11.89 -3.08
N LEU A 70 7.31 11.15 -3.74
CA LEU A 70 7.66 10.30 -4.88
C LEU A 70 7.81 11.07 -6.20
N ARG A 71 7.49 12.36 -6.20
CA ARG A 71 7.73 13.23 -7.36
C ARG A 71 9.22 13.58 -7.46
N GLU A 72 9.64 14.00 -8.63
CA GLU A 72 11.02 14.46 -8.85
C GLU A 72 11.38 15.63 -7.91
N GLY A 73 12.62 15.64 -7.44
CA GLY A 73 13.10 16.63 -6.47
C GLY A 73 12.68 16.38 -5.02
N GLY A 74 12.26 15.17 -4.72
CA GLY A 74 11.89 14.56 -3.45
C GLY A 74 11.97 15.46 -2.21
N MET A 75 10.93 16.24 -1.94
CA MET A 75 10.83 16.94 -0.66
C MET A 75 10.68 15.91 0.46
N VAL A 76 11.53 16.02 1.46
CA VAL A 76 11.50 15.20 2.67
C VAL A 76 10.86 16.02 3.80
N VAL A 77 9.98 15.39 4.56
CA VAL A 77 9.38 16.00 5.76
C VAL A 77 10.38 15.91 6.90
N PRO A 78 10.90 17.03 7.40
CA PRO A 78 11.87 17.02 8.50
C PRO A 78 11.32 16.33 9.76
N GLY A 79 12.13 15.51 10.42
CA GLY A 79 11.78 14.83 11.66
C GLY A 79 10.85 13.63 11.53
N SER A 80 10.49 13.24 10.29
CA SER A 80 9.57 12.12 10.05
C SER A 80 10.26 10.75 9.89
N ALA A 81 11.56 10.65 10.14
CA ALA A 81 12.27 9.36 10.09
C ALA A 81 11.78 8.38 11.16
N ARG A 82 11.43 8.87 12.34
CA ARG A 82 10.82 8.05 13.38
C ARG A 82 9.34 7.84 13.05
N LEU A 83 8.91 6.59 13.11
CA LEU A 83 7.57 6.17 12.69
C LEU A 83 6.42 6.87 13.46
N PRO A 84 6.48 7.04 14.80
CA PRO A 84 5.43 7.78 15.52
C PRO A 84 5.30 9.24 15.06
N GLU A 85 6.40 9.91 14.78
CA GLU A 85 6.42 11.28 14.28
C GLU A 85 5.86 11.37 12.87
N ALA A 86 6.19 10.40 12.01
CA ALA A 86 5.63 10.28 10.67
C ALA A 86 4.09 10.16 10.71
N LEU A 87 3.57 9.27 11.55
CA LEU A 87 2.12 9.07 11.67
C LEU A 87 1.42 10.28 12.29
N ARG A 88 2.06 10.94 13.25
CA ARG A 88 1.54 12.20 13.82
C ARG A 88 1.48 13.30 12.76
N PHE A 89 2.51 13.44 11.94
CA PHE A 89 2.51 14.38 10.83
C PHE A 89 1.34 14.10 9.87
N ILE A 90 1.14 12.85 9.48
CA ILE A 90 0.03 12.47 8.59
C ILE A 90 -1.32 12.82 9.22
N GLN A 91 -1.51 12.55 10.52
CA GLN A 91 -2.75 12.91 11.22
C GLN A 91 -3.03 14.40 11.24
N SER A 92 -2.01 15.23 11.42
CA SER A 92 -2.13 16.68 11.53
C SER A 92 -2.08 17.41 10.19
N SER A 93 -1.67 16.74 9.11
CA SER A 93 -1.57 17.35 7.79
C SER A 93 -2.95 17.79 7.27
N PRO A 94 -3.15 19.05 6.90
CA PRO A 94 -4.41 19.52 6.37
C PRO A 94 -4.58 19.23 4.87
N GLN A 95 -3.54 18.72 4.22
CA GLN A 95 -3.52 18.55 2.77
C GLN A 95 -3.82 17.10 2.36
N PHE A 96 -4.34 16.95 1.13
CA PHE A 96 -4.44 15.65 0.47
C PHE A 96 -3.07 14.98 0.37
N GLY A 97 -3.04 13.67 0.60
CA GLY A 97 -1.84 12.88 0.41
C GLY A 97 -2.10 11.39 0.53
N VAL A 98 -1.39 10.63 -0.28
CA VAL A 98 -1.31 9.18 -0.20
C VAL A 98 0.07 8.82 0.33
N TYR A 99 0.12 8.18 1.49
CA TYR A 99 1.36 7.86 2.22
C TYR A 99 1.58 6.35 2.20
N LEU A 100 2.66 5.92 1.58
CA LEU A 100 3.00 4.51 1.40
C LEU A 100 3.98 4.04 2.47
N PHE A 101 3.67 2.90 3.09
CA PHE A 101 4.53 2.20 4.05
C PHE A 101 4.75 0.78 3.57
N HIS A 102 5.99 0.42 3.30
CA HIS A 102 6.38 -0.92 2.89
C HIS A 102 6.98 -1.69 4.06
N GLU A 103 6.60 -2.96 4.20
CA GLU A 103 7.09 -3.87 5.25
C GLU A 103 6.93 -3.33 6.69
N LEU A 104 5.85 -2.59 6.95
CA LEU A 104 5.63 -2.03 8.27
C LEU A 104 5.33 -3.12 9.32
N ALA A 105 4.58 -4.16 8.97
CA ALA A 105 4.23 -5.23 9.90
C ALA A 105 5.46 -6.03 10.38
N PRO A 106 6.39 -6.47 9.50
CA PRO A 106 7.65 -7.07 9.92
C PRO A 106 8.50 -6.15 10.80
N LEU A 107 8.62 -4.87 10.43
CA LEU A 107 9.37 -3.87 11.19
C LEU A 107 8.86 -3.74 12.64
N LEU A 108 7.56 -3.80 12.83
CA LEU A 108 6.93 -3.65 14.14
C LEU A 108 6.91 -4.92 14.97
N ARG A 109 7.24 -6.09 14.42
CA ARG A 109 7.08 -7.38 15.11
C ARG A 109 7.71 -7.41 16.49
N PHE A 110 8.92 -6.87 16.64
CA PHE A 110 9.68 -6.83 17.89
C PHE A 110 10.02 -5.41 18.33
N SER A 111 9.36 -4.41 17.74
CA SER A 111 9.61 -3.01 18.07
C SER A 111 8.94 -2.60 19.37
N PRO A 112 9.64 -1.90 20.27
CA PRO A 112 9.03 -1.31 21.46
C PRO A 112 7.98 -0.23 21.10
N LEU A 113 8.02 0.30 19.87
CA LEU A 113 7.08 1.29 19.37
C LEU A 113 5.77 0.69 18.86
N ARG A 114 5.67 -0.64 18.80
CA ARG A 114 4.52 -1.35 18.23
C ARG A 114 3.19 -0.85 18.79
N VAL A 115 3.05 -0.80 20.11
CA VAL A 115 1.80 -0.39 20.77
C VAL A 115 1.40 1.04 20.37
N GLN A 116 2.37 1.95 20.38
CA GLN A 116 2.14 3.34 19.99
C GLN A 116 1.75 3.48 18.53
N VAL A 117 2.44 2.78 17.64
CA VAL A 117 2.16 2.80 16.19
C VAL A 117 0.78 2.23 15.89
N LEU A 118 0.41 1.10 16.51
CA LEU A 118 -0.92 0.52 16.34
C LEU A 118 -2.03 1.45 16.88
N ALA A 119 -1.76 2.20 17.95
CA ALA A 119 -2.69 3.22 18.43
C ALA A 119 -2.91 4.32 17.39
N PHE A 120 -1.84 4.82 16.75
CA PHE A 120 -1.95 5.81 15.67
C PHE A 120 -2.70 5.24 14.46
N LEU A 121 -2.39 4.02 14.03
CA LEU A 121 -3.08 3.40 12.89
C LEU A 121 -4.58 3.24 13.18
N ARG A 122 -4.96 2.82 14.38
CA ARG A 122 -6.38 2.78 14.79
C ARG A 122 -7.05 4.15 14.75
N GLN A 123 -6.34 5.17 15.20
CA GLN A 123 -6.83 6.55 15.21
C GLN A 123 -7.07 7.05 13.78
N ILE A 124 -6.10 6.81 12.88
CA ILE A 124 -6.21 7.13 11.45
C ILE A 124 -7.38 6.36 10.83
N GLY A 125 -7.47 5.04 11.08
CA GLY A 125 -8.50 4.18 10.51
C GLY A 125 -9.92 4.49 10.96
N ARG A 126 -10.09 5.04 12.17
CA ARG A 126 -11.39 5.52 12.69
C ARG A 126 -11.74 6.93 12.22
N GLY A 127 -10.76 7.68 11.73
CA GLY A 127 -10.97 9.00 11.17
C GLY A 127 -11.85 8.93 9.92
N ARG A 128 -12.83 9.83 9.81
CA ARG A 128 -13.62 9.96 8.59
C ARG A 128 -12.88 10.85 7.61
N ASN A 129 -12.58 10.31 6.44
CA ASN A 129 -12.13 11.10 5.32
C ASN A 129 -13.36 11.72 4.65
N SER A 130 -13.66 12.96 4.99
CA SER A 130 -14.76 13.72 4.39
C SER A 130 -14.22 14.94 3.66
N GLY A 131 -14.61 15.12 2.42
CA GLY A 131 -14.31 16.32 1.64
C GLY A 131 -12.96 16.29 0.91
N SER A 132 -12.43 17.47 0.59
CA SER A 132 -11.20 17.65 -0.20
C SER A 132 -9.89 17.24 0.49
N ASN A 133 -9.93 16.99 1.79
CA ASN A 133 -8.77 16.64 2.61
C ASN A 133 -8.65 15.14 2.83
N VAL A 134 -8.52 14.40 1.77
CA VAL A 134 -8.36 12.93 1.83
C VAL A 134 -6.91 12.58 2.12
N ARG A 135 -6.68 11.97 3.27
CA ARG A 135 -5.39 11.37 3.64
C ARG A 135 -5.53 9.87 3.65
N LYS A 136 -4.67 9.21 2.89
CA LYS A 136 -4.64 7.74 2.81
C LYS A 136 -3.31 7.23 3.31
N VAL A 137 -3.35 6.27 4.20
CA VAL A 137 -2.19 5.48 4.58
C VAL A 137 -2.31 4.12 3.91
N VAL A 138 -1.39 3.82 3.03
CA VAL A 138 -1.34 2.59 2.25
C VAL A 138 -0.20 1.71 2.76
N LEU A 139 -0.55 0.56 3.26
CA LEU A 139 0.36 -0.44 3.80
C LEU A 139 0.60 -1.51 2.74
N ILE A 140 1.85 -1.74 2.38
CA ILE A 140 2.25 -2.67 1.31
C ILE A 140 3.12 -3.76 1.91
N ASP A 141 2.69 -5.01 1.80
CA ASP A 141 3.44 -6.18 2.27
C ASP A 141 2.93 -7.44 1.55
N SER A 142 3.65 -8.54 1.67
CA SER A 142 3.20 -9.85 1.18
C SER A 142 1.85 -10.24 1.76
N ARG A 143 1.64 -9.90 3.03
CA ARG A 143 0.38 -9.97 3.74
C ARG A 143 0.36 -8.93 4.84
N VAL A 144 -0.41 -7.89 4.64
CA VAL A 144 -0.61 -6.87 5.68
C VAL A 144 -1.50 -7.44 6.76
N SER A 145 -0.95 -7.67 7.95
CA SER A 145 -1.71 -8.13 9.10
C SER A 145 -1.19 -7.53 10.39
N PHE A 146 -2.10 -6.93 11.12
CA PHE A 146 -1.87 -6.39 12.45
C PHE A 146 -2.88 -6.98 13.42
N SER A 147 -2.47 -7.25 14.62
CA SER A 147 -3.37 -7.60 15.71
C SER A 147 -4.17 -6.37 16.21
N GLU A 148 -5.08 -6.60 17.13
CA GLU A 148 -5.72 -5.54 17.93
C GLU A 148 -6.69 -4.63 17.15
N GLY A 149 -7.40 -5.20 16.15
CA GLY A 149 -8.50 -4.53 15.47
C GLY A 149 -8.09 -3.49 14.43
N VAL A 150 -6.81 -3.44 14.03
CA VAL A 150 -6.36 -2.58 12.93
C VAL A 150 -6.81 -3.15 11.58
N ASP A 151 -6.79 -4.48 11.43
CA ASP A 151 -7.16 -5.16 10.19
C ASP A 151 -8.59 -4.86 9.75
N ASP A 152 -9.52 -4.71 10.71
CA ASP A 152 -10.92 -4.41 10.43
C ASP A 152 -11.15 -2.97 9.94
N LEU A 153 -10.15 -2.10 10.12
CA LEU A 153 -10.20 -0.70 9.70
C LEU A 153 -9.64 -0.46 8.31
N MET A 154 -9.07 -1.50 7.68
CA MET A 154 -8.43 -1.40 6.36
C MET A 154 -9.35 -1.84 5.22
N GLU A 155 -9.25 -1.17 4.09
CA GLU A 155 -9.69 -1.72 2.82
C GLU A 155 -8.52 -2.49 2.17
N ARG A 156 -8.80 -3.70 1.64
CA ARG A 156 -7.76 -4.57 1.09
C ARG A 156 -7.81 -4.67 -0.42
N PHE A 157 -6.65 -4.50 -1.02
CA PHE A 157 -6.39 -4.82 -2.42
C PHE A 157 -5.36 -5.94 -2.47
N THR A 158 -5.61 -6.94 -3.28
CA THR A 158 -4.70 -8.09 -3.46
C THR A 158 -4.16 -8.07 -4.87
N ASP A 159 -2.84 -8.08 -4.99
CA ASP A 159 -2.16 -8.41 -6.23
C ASP A 159 -2.18 -9.94 -6.37
N ASN A 160 -3.31 -10.48 -6.79
CA ASN A 160 -3.39 -11.88 -7.15
C ASN A 160 -3.37 -11.98 -8.68
N PRO A 161 -2.22 -12.25 -9.30
CA PRO A 161 -2.14 -12.54 -10.73
C PRO A 161 -2.92 -13.82 -11.09
N GLY A 162 -3.29 -14.59 -10.08
CA GLY A 162 -4.21 -15.73 -10.13
C GLY A 162 -5.46 -15.47 -9.32
N GLY A 163 -6.00 -14.25 -9.29
CA GLY A 163 -7.37 -13.96 -8.87
C GLY A 163 -8.34 -14.82 -9.67
N GLY A 164 -8.04 -16.11 -9.62
CA GLY A 164 -8.80 -17.16 -10.17
C GLY A 164 -10.20 -17.00 -9.61
N ARG A 165 -11.10 -16.62 -10.50
CA ARG A 165 -12.50 -16.91 -10.36
C ARG A 165 -12.56 -18.20 -9.55
N ARG A 166 -13.01 -18.16 -8.31
CA ARG A 166 -13.17 -19.37 -7.50
C ARG A 166 -14.17 -20.24 -8.22
N LEU A 167 -13.65 -21.22 -8.95
CA LEU A 167 -14.45 -22.24 -9.58
C LEU A 167 -15.04 -23.09 -8.47
N ARG A 168 -16.34 -23.05 -8.27
CA ARG A 168 -17.05 -24.03 -7.45
C ARG A 168 -17.66 -25.08 -8.34
N LEU A 169 -17.43 -26.32 -7.98
CA LEU A 169 -18.13 -27.45 -8.60
C LEU A 169 -19.58 -27.41 -8.10
N ARG A 170 -20.52 -27.15 -9.00
CA ARG A 170 -21.95 -27.22 -8.73
C ARG A 170 -22.54 -28.16 -9.77
N ASP A 171 -23.18 -29.22 -9.31
CA ASP A 171 -23.86 -30.22 -10.15
C ASP A 171 -22.97 -30.80 -11.28
N GLY A 172 -21.70 -31.09 -10.93
CA GLY A 172 -20.73 -31.63 -11.88
C GLY A 172 -20.17 -30.65 -12.92
N ARG A 173 -20.48 -29.34 -12.80
CA ARG A 173 -19.97 -28.28 -13.67
C ARG A 173 -19.22 -27.21 -12.86
N TRP A 174 -18.10 -26.74 -13.40
CA TRP A 174 -17.35 -25.62 -12.85
C TRP A 174 -18.05 -24.30 -13.16
N VAL A 175 -18.51 -23.61 -12.12
CA VAL A 175 -19.17 -22.29 -12.24
C VAL A 175 -18.23 -21.23 -11.67
N VAL A 176 -18.11 -20.15 -12.41
CA VAL A 176 -17.34 -18.96 -12.06
C VAL A 176 -18.21 -18.05 -11.19
N ARG A 177 -17.65 -17.56 -10.09
CA ARG A 177 -18.29 -16.55 -9.23
C ARG A 177 -17.55 -15.24 -9.33
#